data_5567760d5b3220604dc8e04a7b2d49e2
#
_entry.id   5567760d5b3220604dc8e04a7b2d49e2
#
_cell.length_a   1.000
_cell.length_b   1.000
_cell.length_c   1.000
_cell.angle_alpha   90.00
_cell.angle_beta   90.00
_cell.angle_gamma   90.00
#
_symmetry.space_group_name_H-M   'P 1'
#
loop_
_entity.id
_entity.type
_entity.pdbx_description
1 polymer ?
#
loop_
_entity_poly.entity_id
_entity_poly.type
_entity_poly.pdbx_seq_one_letter_code
_entity_poly.pdbx_strand_id
1 'polypeptide(L)'
;MRAADAAVILVGAVAFAWYGADVAGSTGAVIAGATGATLAYGTVRAAVRPGVAVSVLVGTAIGALIGSAIVRVLCLPGTCAALEVTSGIVTGVGAFVGVGLVVALVARSFDEYHEARAKNRPTKITGCGPEGDCD
;
A
#
# COMPACT_ATOMS: atom_id res chain seq x y z
N MET A 1 -7.11 19.73 -7.66
CA MET A 1 -6.64 18.89 -6.54
C MET A 1 -7.54 19.16 -5.34
N ARG A 2 -8.14 18.13 -4.76
CA ARG A 2 -8.92 18.27 -3.53
C ARG A 2 -7.94 18.35 -2.35
N ALA A 3 -8.32 18.99 -1.27
CA ALA A 3 -7.48 19.07 -0.06
C ALA A 3 -7.04 17.68 0.46
N ALA A 4 -7.91 16.68 0.29
CA ALA A 4 -7.59 15.29 0.62
C ALA A 4 -6.44 14.70 -0.23
N ASP A 5 -6.36 15.04 -1.51
CA ASP A 5 -5.31 14.56 -2.41
C ASP A 5 -3.94 15.11 -1.99
N ALA A 6 -3.90 16.41 -1.65
CA ALA A 6 -2.68 17.06 -1.16
C ALA A 6 -2.22 16.45 0.17
N ALA A 7 -3.15 16.14 1.08
CA ALA A 7 -2.83 15.50 2.36
C ALA A 7 -2.21 14.11 2.18
N VAL A 8 -2.73 13.28 1.26
CA VAL A 8 -2.18 11.95 0.97
C VAL A 8 -0.75 12.06 0.43
N ILE A 9 -0.51 12.99 -0.50
CA ILE A 9 0.84 13.20 -1.07
C ILE A 9 1.82 13.66 0.01
N LEU A 10 1.39 14.57 0.87
CA LEU A 10 2.23 15.10 1.94
C LEU A 10 2.56 14.04 2.99
N VAL A 11 1.58 13.25 3.41
CA VAL A 11 1.79 12.12 4.33
C VAL A 11 2.75 11.09 3.73
N GLY A 12 2.58 10.73 2.46
CA GLY A 12 3.49 9.82 1.76
C GLY A 12 4.91 10.37 1.70
N ALA A 13 5.08 11.64 1.32
CA ALA A 13 6.39 12.28 1.27
C ALA A 13 7.09 12.31 2.63
N VAL A 14 6.37 12.69 3.69
CA VAL A 14 6.93 12.77 5.06
C VAL A 14 7.30 11.41 5.60
N ALA A 15 6.45 10.40 5.43
CA ALA A 15 6.71 9.04 5.92
C ALA A 15 7.96 8.43 5.26
N PHE A 16 8.10 8.58 3.95
CA PHE A 16 9.27 8.10 3.22
C PHE A 16 10.53 8.92 3.51
N ALA A 17 10.40 10.26 3.67
CA ALA A 17 11.52 11.10 4.05
C ALA A 17 12.07 10.76 5.44
N TRP A 18 11.19 10.49 6.39
CA TRP A 18 11.59 10.03 7.73
C TRP A 18 12.41 8.75 7.66
N TYR A 19 11.89 7.73 6.94
CA TYR A 19 12.61 6.48 6.74
C TYR A 19 13.96 6.68 6.04
N GLY A 20 14.00 7.48 4.99
CA GLY A 20 15.22 7.79 4.27
C GLY A 20 16.26 8.53 5.13
N ALA A 21 15.81 9.39 6.04
CA ALA A 21 16.68 10.09 6.98
C ALA A 21 17.37 9.13 7.97
N ASP A 22 16.61 8.13 8.44
CA ASP A 22 17.13 7.13 9.39
C ASP A 22 18.20 6.21 8.75
N VAL A 23 18.04 5.90 7.46
CA VAL A 23 18.94 4.97 6.73
C VAL A 23 20.17 5.67 6.15
N ALA A 24 20.02 6.83 5.54
CA ALA A 24 21.08 7.51 4.78
C ALA A 24 21.19 9.01 5.05
N GLY A 25 20.69 9.49 6.19
CA GLY A 25 20.76 10.88 6.60
C GLY A 25 19.98 11.82 5.66
N SER A 26 20.45 13.05 5.53
CA SER A 26 19.76 14.09 4.74
C SER A 26 19.56 13.73 3.27
N THR A 27 20.53 13.09 2.65
CA THR A 27 20.43 12.66 1.24
C THR A 27 19.37 11.59 1.06
N GLY A 28 19.32 10.60 1.97
CA GLY A 28 18.29 9.57 1.99
C GLY A 28 16.89 10.15 2.19
N ALA A 29 16.75 11.15 3.06
CA ALA A 29 15.47 11.83 3.28
C ALA A 29 14.91 12.49 2.02
N VAL A 30 15.76 13.18 1.25
CA VAL A 30 15.35 13.86 0.03
C VAL A 30 14.92 12.85 -1.05
N ILE A 31 15.74 11.82 -1.28
CA ILE A 31 15.46 10.80 -2.31
C ILE A 31 14.19 10.02 -1.95
N ALA A 32 14.10 9.53 -0.72
CA ALA A 32 12.94 8.75 -0.28
C ALA A 32 11.66 9.62 -0.22
N GLY A 33 11.75 10.86 0.25
CA GLY A 33 10.63 11.79 0.25
C GLY A 33 10.09 12.09 -1.15
N ALA A 34 10.99 12.33 -2.13
CA ALA A 34 10.62 12.52 -3.52
C ALA A 34 9.95 11.26 -4.11
N THR A 35 10.48 10.07 -3.81
CA THR A 35 9.90 8.80 -4.22
C THR A 35 8.52 8.59 -3.61
N GLY A 36 8.36 8.85 -2.31
CA GLY A 36 7.07 8.77 -1.62
C GLY A 36 6.03 9.73 -2.20
N ALA A 37 6.43 10.97 -2.51
CA ALA A 37 5.56 11.95 -3.14
C ALA A 37 5.11 11.53 -4.56
N THR A 38 6.01 10.97 -5.37
CA THR A 38 5.69 10.50 -6.73
C THR A 38 4.77 9.28 -6.72
N LEU A 39 4.98 8.33 -5.81
CA LEU A 39 4.10 7.18 -5.62
C LEU A 39 2.71 7.61 -5.15
N ALA A 40 2.65 8.50 -4.15
CA ALA A 40 1.37 9.03 -3.66
C ALA A 40 0.62 9.83 -4.74
N TYR A 41 1.33 10.63 -5.53
CA TYR A 41 0.74 11.33 -6.67
C TYR A 41 0.19 10.36 -7.73
N GLY A 42 0.94 9.30 -8.05
CA GLY A 42 0.51 8.25 -8.98
C GLY A 42 -0.77 7.55 -8.51
N THR A 43 -0.85 7.21 -7.22
CA THR A 43 -2.04 6.57 -6.64
C THR A 43 -3.27 7.48 -6.65
N VAL A 44 -3.09 8.78 -6.37
CA VAL A 44 -4.16 9.79 -6.44
C VAL A 44 -4.65 9.98 -7.89
N ARG A 45 -3.73 9.98 -8.87
CA ARG A 45 -4.07 10.12 -10.30
C ARG A 45 -4.76 8.89 -10.88
N ALA A 46 -4.48 7.69 -10.37
CA ALA A 46 -5.13 6.46 -10.78
C ALA A 46 -6.61 6.37 -10.38
N ALA A 47 -7.22 7.45 -9.92
CA ALA A 47 -8.61 7.56 -9.46
C ALA A 47 -8.97 6.57 -8.34
N VAL A 48 -7.97 6.15 -7.57
CA VAL A 48 -8.16 5.28 -6.41
C VAL A 48 -8.83 6.10 -5.31
N ARG A 49 -9.85 5.54 -4.66
CA ARG A 49 -10.49 6.17 -3.50
C ARG A 49 -9.42 6.51 -2.45
N PRO A 50 -9.45 7.70 -1.83
CA PRO A 50 -8.37 8.15 -0.93
C PRO A 50 -8.09 7.17 0.23
N GLY A 51 -9.12 6.48 0.74
CA GLY A 51 -8.94 5.45 1.77
C GLY A 51 -8.12 4.26 1.30
N VAL A 52 -8.26 3.85 0.04
CA VAL A 52 -7.48 2.76 -0.58
C VAL A 52 -6.02 3.17 -0.71
N ALA A 53 -5.76 4.38 -1.18
CA ALA A 53 -4.41 4.90 -1.35
C ALA A 53 -3.65 4.96 0.00
N VAL A 54 -4.31 5.44 1.06
CA VAL A 54 -3.73 5.48 2.41
C VAL A 54 -3.38 4.07 2.91
N SER A 55 -4.29 3.10 2.77
CA SER A 55 -4.06 1.73 3.22
C SER A 55 -2.87 1.08 2.51
N VAL A 56 -2.74 1.29 1.20
CA VAL A 56 -1.62 0.77 0.40
C VAL A 56 -0.30 1.42 0.80
N LEU A 57 -0.27 2.75 0.97
CA LEU A 57 0.94 3.48 1.38
C LEU A 57 1.40 3.09 2.79
N VAL A 58 0.46 2.96 3.73
CA VAL A 58 0.76 2.50 5.10
C VAL A 58 1.28 1.07 5.10
N GLY A 59 0.64 0.16 4.35
CA GLY A 59 1.11 -1.22 4.21
C GLY A 59 2.51 -1.31 3.62
N THR A 60 2.82 -0.49 2.62
CA THR A 60 4.16 -0.40 2.01
C THR A 60 5.21 0.07 3.01
N ALA A 61 4.91 1.13 3.77
CA ALA A 61 5.82 1.66 4.78
C ALA A 61 6.10 0.64 5.89
N ILE A 62 5.07 -0.02 6.39
CA ILE A 62 5.21 -1.09 7.40
C ILE A 62 6.03 -2.25 6.84
N GLY A 63 5.77 -2.69 5.60
CA GLY A 63 6.52 -3.75 4.94
C GLY A 63 8.00 -3.43 4.82
N ALA A 64 8.34 -2.21 4.41
CA ALA A 64 9.71 -1.73 4.30
C ALA A 64 10.43 -1.71 5.68
N LEU A 65 9.75 -1.21 6.71
CA LEU A 65 10.28 -1.18 8.08
C LEU A 65 10.56 -2.57 8.63
N ILE A 66 9.63 -3.51 8.44
CA ILE A 66 9.80 -4.90 8.90
C ILE A 66 10.98 -5.55 8.17
N GLY A 67 11.06 -5.38 6.84
CA GLY A 67 12.15 -5.95 6.05
C GLY A 67 13.53 -5.46 6.47
N SER A 68 13.67 -4.16 6.68
CA SER A 68 14.93 -3.57 7.14
C SER A 68 15.27 -3.99 8.58
N ALA A 69 14.29 -4.05 9.47
CA ALA A 69 14.50 -4.45 10.86
C ALA A 69 14.97 -5.90 10.99
N ILE A 70 14.45 -6.83 10.19
CA ILE A 70 14.87 -8.23 10.19
C ILE A 70 16.37 -8.34 9.82
N VAL A 71 16.78 -7.66 8.75
CA VAL A 71 18.19 -7.70 8.31
C VAL A 71 19.11 -7.06 9.34
N ARG A 72 18.70 -5.94 9.96
CA ARG A 72 19.45 -5.29 11.03
C ARG A 72 19.73 -6.23 12.20
N VAL A 73 18.76 -7.01 12.63
CA VAL A 73 18.93 -8.00 13.71
C VAL A 73 19.86 -9.13 13.30
N LEU A 74 19.77 -9.62 12.07
CA LEU A 74 20.61 -10.71 11.58
C LEU A 74 22.07 -10.30 11.37
N CYS A 75 22.33 -9.03 11.11
CA CYS A 75 23.68 -8.51 10.87
C CYS A 75 24.44 -8.07 12.13
N LEU A 76 23.84 -8.16 13.31
CA LEU A 76 24.55 -7.84 14.57
C LEU A 76 25.71 -8.83 14.82
N PRO A 77 26.91 -8.35 15.22
CA PRO A 77 27.30 -6.99 15.65
C PRO A 77 27.83 -6.07 14.52
N GLY A 78 27.71 -6.46 13.25
CA GLY A 78 28.18 -5.66 12.13
C GLY A 78 27.09 -4.75 11.54
N THR A 79 27.43 -4.00 10.48
CA THR A 79 26.48 -3.19 9.70
C THR A 79 26.40 -3.73 8.26
N CYS A 80 25.19 -4.10 7.83
CA CYS A 80 24.91 -4.59 6.48
C CYS A 80 24.01 -3.59 5.72
N ALA A 81 24.40 -2.32 5.67
CA ALA A 81 23.56 -1.25 5.15
C ALA A 81 22.97 -1.55 3.76
N ALA A 82 23.74 -2.13 2.85
CA ALA A 82 23.26 -2.47 1.51
C ALA A 82 22.16 -3.55 1.56
N LEU A 83 22.30 -4.57 2.40
CA LEU A 83 21.30 -5.63 2.55
C LEU A 83 20.05 -5.11 3.26
N GLU A 84 20.21 -4.23 4.23
CA GLU A 84 19.09 -3.59 4.96
C GLU A 84 18.21 -2.77 4.01
N VAL A 85 18.83 -1.93 3.17
CA VAL A 85 18.11 -1.13 2.16
C VAL A 85 17.44 -2.03 1.11
N THR A 86 18.15 -3.02 0.59
CA THR A 86 17.62 -3.92 -0.44
C THR A 86 16.44 -4.72 0.09
N SER A 87 16.55 -5.26 1.31
CA SER A 87 15.46 -5.98 1.97
C SER A 87 14.25 -5.08 2.22
N GLY A 88 14.46 -3.85 2.69
CA GLY A 88 13.38 -2.89 2.87
C GLY A 88 12.64 -2.57 1.56
N ILE A 89 13.37 -2.40 0.46
CA ILE A 89 12.78 -2.17 -0.86
C ILE A 89 11.97 -3.39 -1.32
N VAL A 90 12.55 -4.58 -1.28
CA VAL A 90 11.88 -5.81 -1.74
C VAL A 90 10.61 -6.10 -0.95
N THR A 91 10.67 -6.01 0.38
CA THR A 91 9.50 -6.22 1.23
C THR A 91 8.47 -5.09 1.11
N GLY A 92 8.90 -3.86 0.93
CA GLY A 92 8.02 -2.71 0.65
C GLY A 92 7.25 -2.88 -0.66
N VAL A 93 7.94 -3.26 -1.74
CA VAL A 93 7.30 -3.54 -3.04
C VAL A 93 6.35 -4.75 -2.93
N GLY A 94 6.76 -5.81 -2.26
CA GLY A 94 5.90 -6.98 -2.01
C GLY A 94 4.62 -6.60 -1.24
N ALA A 95 4.75 -5.80 -0.20
CA ALA A 95 3.61 -5.28 0.56
C ALA A 95 2.72 -4.36 -0.28
N PHE A 96 3.31 -3.49 -1.11
CA PHE A 96 2.56 -2.62 -2.03
C PHE A 96 1.67 -3.43 -2.97
N VAL A 97 2.24 -4.44 -3.63
CA VAL A 97 1.51 -5.31 -4.56
C VAL A 97 0.46 -6.14 -3.81
N GLY A 98 0.83 -6.77 -2.69
CA GLY A 98 -0.07 -7.63 -1.92
C GLY A 98 -1.26 -6.86 -1.35
N VAL A 99 -1.01 -5.77 -0.64
CA VAL A 99 -2.08 -4.92 -0.08
C VAL A 99 -2.90 -4.28 -1.20
N GLY A 100 -2.25 -3.81 -2.27
CA GLY A 100 -2.91 -3.20 -3.42
C GLY A 100 -3.91 -4.16 -4.07
N LEU A 101 -3.53 -5.42 -4.31
CA LEU A 101 -4.40 -6.44 -4.88
C LEU A 101 -5.59 -6.75 -3.96
N VAL A 102 -5.34 -6.96 -2.66
CA VAL A 102 -6.41 -7.25 -1.71
C VAL A 102 -7.41 -6.11 -1.64
N VAL A 103 -6.94 -4.87 -1.51
CA VAL A 103 -7.82 -3.70 -1.42
C VAL A 103 -8.57 -3.47 -2.72
N ALA A 104 -7.96 -3.70 -3.89
CA ALA A 104 -8.62 -3.59 -5.18
C ALA A 104 -9.75 -4.64 -5.33
N LEU A 105 -9.51 -5.89 -4.94
CA LEU A 105 -10.52 -6.95 -4.97
C LEU A 105 -11.68 -6.65 -4.02
N VAL A 106 -11.37 -6.21 -2.80
CA VAL A 106 -12.39 -5.85 -1.80
C VAL A 106 -13.23 -4.66 -2.30
N ALA A 107 -12.60 -3.60 -2.81
CA ALA A 107 -13.32 -2.45 -3.35
C ALA A 107 -14.25 -2.83 -4.50
N ARG A 108 -13.80 -3.71 -5.41
CA ARG A 108 -14.60 -4.21 -6.51
C ARG A 108 -15.81 -5.01 -6.03
N SER A 109 -15.62 -5.89 -5.04
CA SER A 109 -16.72 -6.66 -4.45
C SER A 109 -17.79 -5.78 -3.83
N PHE A 110 -17.38 -4.70 -3.16
CA PHE A 110 -18.33 -3.75 -2.60
C PHE A 110 -19.07 -2.94 -3.67
N ASP A 111 -18.42 -2.54 -4.76
CA ASP A 111 -19.06 -1.82 -5.85
C ASP A 111 -20.12 -2.72 -6.55
N GLU A 112 -19.78 -3.99 -6.81
CA GLU A 112 -20.72 -4.96 -7.39
C GLU A 112 -21.93 -5.19 -6.46
N TYR A 113 -21.70 -5.26 -5.14
CA TYR A 113 -22.78 -5.39 -4.15
C TYR A 113 -23.71 -4.17 -4.13
N HIS A 114 -23.14 -2.96 -4.15
CA HIS A 114 -23.93 -1.73 -4.17
C HIS A 114 -24.73 -1.58 -5.47
N GLU A 115 -24.16 -1.93 -6.61
CA GLU A 115 -24.89 -1.94 -7.89
C GLU A 115 -26.03 -2.96 -7.91
N ALA A 116 -25.79 -4.18 -7.41
CA ALA A 116 -26.80 -5.21 -7.32
C ALA A 116 -27.98 -4.76 -6.45
N ARG A 117 -27.66 -4.12 -5.31
CA ARG A 117 -28.67 -3.60 -4.40
C ARG A 117 -29.45 -2.41 -4.98
N ALA A 118 -28.77 -1.51 -5.70
CA ALA A 118 -29.41 -0.36 -6.34
C ALA A 118 -30.35 -0.78 -7.50
N LYS A 119 -30.03 -1.88 -8.18
CA LYS A 119 -30.86 -2.46 -9.26
C LYS A 119 -31.94 -3.43 -8.75
N ASN A 120 -32.10 -3.58 -7.43
CA ASN A 120 -33.03 -4.51 -6.80
C ASN A 120 -32.90 -5.96 -7.33
N ARG A 121 -31.71 -6.32 -7.79
CA ARG A 121 -31.39 -7.69 -8.25
C ARG A 121 -30.88 -8.50 -7.09
N PRO A 122 -31.35 -9.76 -6.91
CA PRO A 122 -30.74 -10.64 -5.91
C PRO A 122 -29.26 -10.81 -6.21
N THR A 123 -28.43 -10.67 -5.20
CA THR A 123 -26.99 -10.94 -5.29
C THR A 123 -26.80 -12.38 -5.75
N LYS A 124 -26.20 -12.57 -6.91
CA LYS A 124 -25.80 -13.90 -7.36
C LYS A 124 -24.73 -14.42 -6.40
N ILE A 125 -25.13 -15.28 -5.48
CA ILE A 125 -24.18 -16.02 -4.65
C ILE A 125 -23.53 -17.03 -5.61
N THR A 126 -22.28 -16.79 -5.96
CA THR A 126 -21.49 -17.72 -6.79
C THR A 126 -21.25 -18.97 -5.96
N GLY A 127 -22.07 -19.98 -6.14
CA GLY A 127 -21.95 -21.26 -5.42
C GLY A 127 -23.22 -22.11 -5.34
N CYS A 128 -24.38 -21.47 -5.40
CA CYS A 128 -25.63 -22.22 -5.50
C CYS A 128 -26.35 -21.81 -6.77
N GLY A 129 -26.69 -22.78 -7.61
CA GLY A 129 -27.51 -22.55 -8.80
C GLY A 129 -28.89 -22.01 -8.46
N PRO A 130 -29.65 -21.50 -9.45
CA PRO A 130 -30.97 -20.92 -9.24
C PRO A 130 -32.03 -21.89 -8.68
N GLU A 131 -31.72 -23.14 -8.49
CA GLU A 131 -32.64 -24.20 -8.03
C GLU A 131 -32.26 -24.79 -6.66
N GLY A 132 -31.43 -24.16 -5.87
CA GLY A 132 -31.31 -24.52 -4.43
C GLY A 132 -30.65 -25.86 -4.11
N ASP A 133 -30.06 -26.57 -5.08
CA ASP A 133 -29.28 -27.77 -4.83
C ASP A 133 -27.85 -27.42 -4.37
N CYS A 134 -27.71 -27.23 -3.08
CA CYS A 134 -26.42 -27.24 -2.38
C CYS A 134 -26.36 -28.63 -1.68
N ASP A 135 -25.76 -29.63 -2.32
CA ASP A 135 -25.34 -30.90 -1.70
C ASP A 135 -23.96 -30.73 -1.04
#